data_f0bf67a5e6bf17d9bccd9bb00b4cf98b
#
_entry.id   f0bf67a5e6bf17d9bccd9bb00b4cf98b
#
_cell.length_a   1.000
_cell.length_b   1.000
_cell.length_c   1.000
_cell.angle_alpha   90.00
_cell.angle_beta   90.00
_cell.angle_gamma   90.00
#
_symmetry.space_group_name_H-M   'P 1'
#
loop_
_entity.id
_entity.type
_entity.pdbx_description
1 polymer ?
#
loop_
_entity_poly.entity_id
_entity_poly.type
_entity_poly.pdbx_seq_one_letter_code
_entity_poly.pdbx_strand_id
1 'polypeptide(L)'
;SPFRLFWIEHKNKKEDLAQTLISVPKRNIKLASNRNVLKRRINEAFRLNKTRLYTALEERNKHIHIAVIYHKEEVKSYKLIEEKINLLLSRLIKEL
;
A
#
# COMPACT_ATOMS: atom_id res chain seq x y z
N SER A 1 1.90 7.39 11.54
CA SER A 1 1.36 7.04 10.22
C SER A 1 -0.04 6.49 10.35
N PRO A 2 -0.96 6.80 9.42
CA PRO A 2 -2.29 6.19 9.41
C PRO A 2 -2.29 4.75 8.90
N PHE A 3 -1.15 4.20 8.51
CA PHE A 3 -1.06 2.88 7.89
C PHE A 3 -0.15 1.95 8.65
N ARG A 4 -0.48 0.65 8.59
CA ARG A 4 0.44 -0.44 8.87
C ARG A 4 0.69 -1.17 7.56
N LEU A 5 1.95 -1.46 7.27
CA LEU A 5 2.34 -2.17 6.07
C LEU A 5 3.06 -3.45 6.45
N PHE A 6 2.63 -4.55 5.84
CA PHE A 6 3.28 -5.86 5.96
C PHE A 6 3.60 -6.36 4.57
N TRP A 7 4.71 -7.05 4.43
CA TRP A 7 5.06 -7.65 3.14
C TRP A 7 5.81 -8.96 3.35
N ILE A 8 5.63 -9.85 2.39
CA ILE A 8 6.38 -11.11 2.34
C ILE A 8 6.85 -11.34 0.91
N GLU A 9 8.01 -11.95 0.78
CA GLU A 9 8.51 -12.39 -0.52
C GLU A 9 7.84 -13.72 -0.87
N HIS A 10 7.45 -13.89 -2.16
CA HIS A 10 7.00 -15.18 -2.64
C HIS A 10 7.84 -15.62 -3.84
N LYS A 11 7.85 -16.92 -4.10
CA LYS A 11 8.75 -17.51 -5.11
C LYS A 11 8.09 -17.74 -6.46
N ASN A 12 6.79 -17.50 -6.58
CA ASN A 12 6.08 -17.70 -7.84
C ASN A 12 6.35 -16.53 -8.79
N LYS A 13 7.33 -16.73 -9.69
CA LYS A 13 7.75 -15.69 -10.64
C LYS A 13 6.76 -15.47 -11.79
N LYS A 14 5.67 -16.23 -11.84
CA LYS A 14 4.61 -16.04 -12.85
C LYS A 14 3.61 -14.97 -12.44
N GLU A 15 3.57 -14.61 -11.17
CA GLU A 15 2.68 -13.55 -10.68
C GLU A 15 3.32 -12.16 -10.88
N ASP A 16 2.50 -11.12 -10.70
CA ASP A 16 2.99 -9.73 -10.75
C ASP A 16 4.10 -9.51 -9.71
N LEU A 17 4.95 -8.53 -9.96
CA LEU A 17 6.05 -8.17 -9.05
C LEU A 17 5.55 -7.86 -7.66
N ALA A 18 4.42 -7.14 -7.55
CA ALA A 18 3.82 -6.85 -6.26
C ALA A 18 2.31 -7.03 -6.33
N GLN A 19 1.76 -7.84 -5.45
CA GLN A 19 0.32 -7.94 -5.25
C GLN A 19 -0.02 -7.20 -3.97
N THR A 20 -0.99 -6.28 -4.04
CA THR A 20 -1.32 -5.40 -2.92
C THR A 20 -2.73 -5.62 -2.43
N LEU A 21 -2.87 -5.89 -1.14
CA LEU A 21 -4.14 -5.94 -0.45
C LEU A 21 -4.29 -4.66 0.37
N ILE A 22 -5.41 -3.95 0.18
CA ILE A 22 -5.70 -2.74 0.93
C ILE A 22 -6.91 -3.01 1.82
N SER A 23 -6.75 -2.75 3.11
CA SER A 23 -7.80 -2.96 4.10
C SER A 23 -8.11 -1.66 4.83
N VAL A 24 -9.40 -1.32 4.89
CA VAL A 24 -9.92 -0.24 5.73
C VAL A 24 -10.94 -0.89 6.67
N PRO A 25 -10.52 -1.27 7.90
CA PRO A 25 -11.39 -2.03 8.81
C PRO A 25 -12.64 -1.25 9.22
N LYS A 26 -13.77 -1.96 9.28
CA LYS A 26 -15.06 -1.39 9.68
C LYS A 26 -15.01 -0.80 11.10
N ARG A 27 -14.23 -1.39 11.98
CA ARG A 27 -14.09 -0.89 13.36
C ARG A 27 -13.49 0.51 13.42
N ASN A 28 -12.68 0.88 12.43
CA ASN A 28 -12.03 2.19 12.37
C ASN A 28 -12.89 3.21 11.62
N ILE A 29 -13.45 2.80 10.49
CA ILE A 29 -14.27 3.65 9.62
C ILE A 29 -15.61 2.95 9.42
N LYS A 30 -16.62 3.39 10.15
CA LYS A 30 -17.90 2.68 10.24
C LYS A 30 -18.75 2.80 8.97
N LEU A 31 -18.74 3.95 8.29
CA LEU A 31 -19.53 4.15 7.09
C LEU A 31 -18.86 3.51 5.88
N ALA A 32 -19.60 2.65 5.19
CA ALA A 32 -19.10 1.96 3.99
C ALA A 32 -18.65 2.96 2.91
N SER A 33 -19.38 4.05 2.72
CA SER A 33 -19.02 5.09 1.75
C SER A 33 -17.66 5.71 2.06
N ASN A 34 -17.36 5.95 3.33
CA ASN A 34 -16.07 6.48 3.75
C ASN A 34 -14.94 5.46 3.55
N ARG A 35 -15.19 4.19 3.81
CA ARG A 35 -14.22 3.13 3.52
C ARG A 35 -13.91 3.06 2.03
N ASN A 36 -14.92 3.20 1.18
CA ASN A 36 -14.74 3.18 -0.28
C ASN A 36 -13.92 4.39 -0.76
N VAL A 37 -14.16 5.56 -0.20
CA VAL A 37 -13.37 6.76 -0.50
C VAL A 37 -11.91 6.54 -0.14
N LEU A 38 -11.64 6.02 1.06
CA LEU A 38 -10.27 5.74 1.51
C LEU A 38 -9.58 4.71 0.63
N LYS A 39 -10.26 3.61 0.31
CA LYS A 39 -9.70 2.58 -0.59
C LYS A 39 -9.33 3.17 -1.94
N ARG A 40 -10.17 4.02 -2.52
CA ARG A 40 -9.86 4.68 -3.79
C ARG A 40 -8.62 5.58 -3.67
N ARG A 41 -8.54 6.37 -2.61
CA ARG A 41 -7.40 7.27 -2.39
C ARG A 41 -6.10 6.49 -2.22
N ILE A 42 -6.13 5.41 -1.45
CA ILE A 42 -4.96 4.56 -1.22
C ILE A 42 -4.53 3.87 -2.52
N ASN A 43 -5.48 3.31 -3.27
CA ASN A 43 -5.20 2.67 -4.55
C ASN A 43 -4.59 3.66 -5.54
N GLU A 44 -5.13 4.87 -5.63
CA GLU A 44 -4.63 5.89 -6.54
C GLU A 44 -3.22 6.35 -6.15
N ALA A 45 -2.98 6.57 -4.86
CA ALA A 45 -1.65 6.95 -4.37
C ALA A 45 -0.62 5.86 -4.67
N PHE A 46 -1.01 4.61 -4.49
CA PHE A 46 -0.13 3.47 -4.79
C PHE A 46 0.13 3.38 -6.29
N ARG A 47 -0.92 3.46 -7.11
CA ARG A 47 -0.81 3.36 -8.57
C ARG A 47 0.14 4.42 -9.15
N LEU A 48 0.04 5.65 -8.66
CA LEU A 48 0.87 6.75 -9.17
C LEU A 48 2.33 6.67 -8.72
N ASN A 49 2.62 5.97 -7.64
CA ASN A 49 3.94 5.99 -7.01
C ASN A 49 4.65 4.63 -6.98
N LYS A 50 4.07 3.61 -7.61
CA LYS A 50 4.61 2.23 -7.54
C LYS A 50 5.82 1.97 -8.43
N THR A 51 6.10 2.84 -9.40
CA THR A 51 7.15 2.60 -10.41
C THR A 51 8.50 2.31 -9.78
N ARG A 52 8.91 3.10 -8.79
CA ARG A 52 10.21 2.89 -8.12
C ARG A 52 10.26 1.58 -7.33
N LEU A 53 9.12 1.15 -6.77
CA LEU A 53 9.04 -0.15 -6.12
C LEU A 53 9.23 -1.28 -7.14
N TYR A 54 8.55 -1.19 -8.27
CA TYR A 54 8.64 -2.19 -9.32
C TYR A 54 10.05 -2.27 -9.90
N THR A 55 10.70 -1.11 -10.11
CA THR A 55 12.10 -1.08 -10.55
C THR A 55 13.01 -1.79 -9.56
N ALA A 56 12.84 -1.52 -8.26
CA ALA A 56 13.63 -2.18 -7.22
C ALA A 56 13.41 -3.70 -7.18
N LEU A 57 12.16 -4.13 -7.35
CA LEU A 57 11.82 -5.56 -7.36
C LEU A 57 12.44 -6.26 -8.58
N GLU A 58 12.40 -5.62 -9.75
CA GLU A 58 13.02 -6.17 -10.97
C GLU A 58 14.53 -6.30 -10.80
N GLU A 59 15.20 -5.26 -10.29
CA GLU A 59 16.64 -5.27 -10.06
C GLU A 59 17.08 -6.37 -9.10
N ARG A 60 16.26 -6.68 -8.11
CA ARG A 60 16.53 -7.69 -7.09
C ARG A 60 15.96 -9.07 -7.41
N ASN A 61 15.24 -9.17 -8.53
CA ASN A 61 14.55 -10.39 -8.96
C ASN A 61 13.66 -10.95 -7.85
N LYS A 62 12.83 -10.06 -7.28
CA LYS A 62 11.92 -10.41 -6.19
C LYS A 62 10.48 -10.16 -6.56
N HIS A 63 9.60 -11.01 -6.03
CA HIS A 63 8.14 -10.85 -6.09
C HIS A 63 7.63 -10.82 -4.66
N ILE A 64 6.70 -9.93 -4.34
CA ILE A 64 6.22 -9.75 -2.98
C ILE A 64 4.69 -9.62 -2.93
N HIS A 65 4.14 -9.96 -1.77
CA HIS A 65 2.77 -9.61 -1.41
C HIS A 65 2.82 -8.52 -0.35
N ILE A 66 1.99 -7.49 -0.51
CA ILE A 66 1.93 -6.34 0.40
C ILE A 66 0.52 -6.24 0.97
N ALA A 67 0.43 -6.03 2.28
CA ALA A 67 -0.83 -5.69 2.93
C ALA A 67 -0.70 -4.31 3.55
N VAL A 68 -1.61 -3.41 3.18
CA VAL A 68 -1.68 -2.05 3.72
C VAL A 68 -2.98 -1.92 4.49
N ILE A 69 -2.88 -1.65 5.79
CA ILE A 69 -4.03 -1.57 6.68
C ILE A 69 -4.15 -0.15 7.21
N TYR A 70 -5.33 0.45 7.01
CA TYR A 70 -5.63 1.78 7.54
C TYR A 70 -6.06 1.63 9.00
N HIS A 71 -5.40 2.35 9.92
CA HIS A 71 -5.70 2.19 11.35
C HIS A 71 -6.09 3.49 12.08
N LYS A 72 -6.54 4.50 11.33
CA LYS A 72 -7.09 5.73 11.91
C LYS A 72 -8.62 5.72 11.83
N GLU A 73 -9.25 6.50 12.71
CA GLU A 73 -10.71 6.61 12.74
C GLU A 73 -11.23 7.78 11.91
N GLU A 74 -10.34 8.60 11.37
CA GLU A 74 -10.68 9.76 10.55
C GLU A 74 -10.38 9.51 9.09
N VAL A 75 -11.19 10.10 8.20
CA VAL A 75 -10.95 10.07 6.76
C VAL A 75 -9.91 11.13 6.42
N LYS A 76 -8.69 10.71 6.09
CA LYS A 76 -7.61 11.62 5.74
C LYS A 76 -7.71 12.06 4.28
N SER A 77 -7.15 13.24 3.98
CA SER A 77 -7.12 13.77 2.62
C SER A 77 -6.23 12.90 1.71
N TYR A 78 -6.48 12.97 0.40
CA TYR A 78 -5.64 12.29 -0.58
C TYR A 78 -4.17 12.71 -0.46
N LYS A 79 -3.91 14.01 -0.31
CA LYS A 79 -2.54 14.52 -0.19
C LYS A 79 -1.77 13.87 0.97
N LEU A 80 -2.40 13.80 2.14
CA LEU A 80 -1.78 13.17 3.31
C LEU A 80 -1.57 11.67 3.06
N ILE A 81 -2.56 11.00 2.48
CA ILE A 81 -2.47 9.58 2.15
C ILE A 81 -1.30 9.34 1.20
N GLU A 82 -1.17 10.14 0.14
CA GLU A 82 -0.08 10.01 -0.82
C GLU A 82 1.28 10.20 -0.16
N GLU A 83 1.43 11.21 0.68
CA GLU A 83 2.68 11.45 1.42
C GLU A 83 3.08 10.22 2.24
N LYS A 84 2.11 9.64 2.96
CA LYS A 84 2.38 8.49 3.83
C LYS A 84 2.66 7.21 3.04
N ILE A 85 1.95 7.00 1.94
CA ILE A 85 2.22 5.86 1.05
C ILE A 85 3.63 5.97 0.48
N ASN A 86 4.06 7.16 0.06
CA ASN A 86 5.40 7.37 -0.46
C ASN A 86 6.47 7.06 0.58
N LEU A 87 6.27 7.45 1.82
CA LEU A 87 7.19 7.12 2.91
C LEU A 87 7.28 5.61 3.15
N LEU A 88 6.12 4.93 3.12
CA LEU A 88 6.09 3.48 3.28
C LEU A 88 6.79 2.75 2.15
N LEU A 89 6.59 3.20 0.91
CA LEU A 89 7.27 2.63 -0.26
C LEU A 89 8.78 2.83 -0.17
N SER A 90 9.24 4.00 0.25
CA SER A 90 10.67 4.26 0.44
C SER A 90 11.27 3.31 1.47
N ARG A 91 10.56 3.10 2.58
CA ARG A 91 10.99 2.19 3.64
C ARG A 91 11.05 0.75 3.16
N LEU A 92 10.00 0.33 2.45
CA LEU A 92 9.92 -1.02 1.89
C LEU A 92 11.08 -1.29 0.93
N ILE A 93 11.39 -0.36 0.05
CA ILE A 93 12.49 -0.49 -0.90
C ILE A 93 13.83 -0.69 -0.18
N LYS A 94 14.04 0.02 0.92
CA LYS A 94 15.27 -0.15 1.73
C LYS A 94 15.35 -1.53 2.38
N GLU A 95 14.21 -2.11 2.73
CA GLU A 95 14.16 -3.45 3.34
C GLU A 95 14.38 -4.57 2.32
N LEU A 96 14.12 -4.31 1.06
CA LEU A 96 14.33 -5.31 0.02
C LEU A 96 15.83 -5.60 -0.16
#